data_c0041c673ba2e8eca06721db44df5a9c
#
_entry.id   c0041c673ba2e8eca06721db44df5a9c
#
_cell.length_a   1.000
_cell.length_b   1.000
_cell.length_c   1.000
_cell.angle_alpha   90.00
_cell.angle_beta   90.00
_cell.angle_gamma   90.00
#
_symmetry.space_group_name_H-M   'P 1'
#
loop_
_entity.id
_entity.type
_entity.pdbx_description
1 polymer ?
#
loop_
_entity_poly.entity_id
_entity_poly.type
_entity_poly.pdbx_seq_one_letter_code
_entity_poly.pdbx_strand_id
1 'polypeptide(L)'
;IMSAVIRNRKEFRRLLGEDIKKKEYLCTAMDGETFGHHRPGLEKFLFNIISQKQPRQIFLSEIPGYFKIEKEISPLESTWASSQEDIEKKIQFYSWKNPGNKVHQLQWEFLYYVLARAKNRKLPETIQKQLDKALASDQFFWASGEPWWSIEMIEKGAWLLFDVLRSLPKINKKEIKRGERYYRDILATAFWWQRSGKIGLMAKKYRESCKIPFKERTLESGKPEVYAAFIKTMERKMKEAAKNKNFERAILWRDAVWKLETKNDIYDAIHAVDLLREEVPDVILRKLMDKYKEKYKKIKSGQPETRRI
;
A
#
# COMPACT_ATOMS: atom_id res chain seq x y z
N ILE A 1 -3.58 10.84 3.91
CA ILE A 1 -4.07 11.40 2.64
C ILE A 1 -3.22 10.77 1.57
N MET A 2 -3.65 9.63 1.07
CA MET A 2 -3.11 9.16 -0.19
C MET A 2 -3.59 10.14 -1.26
N SER A 3 -2.84 11.20 -1.46
CA SER A 3 -3.09 12.15 -2.53
C SER A 3 -2.61 11.54 -3.84
N ALA A 4 -3.38 10.57 -4.29
CA ALA A 4 -3.29 10.01 -5.63
C ALA A 4 -3.36 11.08 -6.73
N VAL A 5 -3.48 12.32 -6.38
CA VAL A 5 -3.94 13.40 -7.21
C VAL A 5 -2.89 14.50 -7.40
N ILE A 6 -1.85 14.55 -6.55
CA ILE A 6 -0.89 15.63 -6.63
C ILE A 6 0.16 15.29 -7.68
N ARG A 7 0.02 15.83 -8.88
CA ARG A 7 0.98 15.64 -9.98
C ARG A 7 1.78 16.88 -10.32
N ASN A 8 1.39 18.01 -9.80
CA ASN A 8 2.05 19.27 -10.10
C ASN A 8 2.02 20.24 -8.92
N ARG A 9 2.92 21.23 -8.98
CA ARG A 9 3.11 22.24 -7.96
C ARG A 9 1.84 23.07 -7.66
N LYS A 10 1.05 23.39 -8.69
CA LYS A 10 -0.16 24.21 -8.55
C LYS A 10 -1.20 23.47 -7.72
N GLU A 11 -1.36 22.20 -7.95
CA GLU A 11 -2.27 21.34 -7.23
C GLU A 11 -1.83 21.10 -5.78
N PHE A 12 -0.53 20.87 -5.57
CA PHE A 12 0.06 20.75 -4.23
C PHE A 12 -0.19 22.04 -3.41
N ARG A 13 0.10 23.21 -3.97
CA ARG A 13 -0.18 24.50 -3.32
C ARG A 13 -1.67 24.70 -3.03
N ARG A 14 -2.54 24.29 -3.95
CA ARG A 14 -3.99 24.38 -3.77
C ARG A 14 -4.47 23.49 -2.63
N LEU A 15 -3.90 22.31 -2.46
CA LEU A 15 -4.25 21.38 -1.38
C LEU A 15 -3.75 21.85 -0.02
N LEU A 16 -2.58 22.47 0.02
CA LEU A 16 -2.09 23.12 1.25
C LEU A 16 -2.93 24.36 1.60
N GLY A 17 -3.53 25.02 0.58
CA GLY A 17 -4.41 26.18 0.80
C GLY A 17 -3.78 27.26 1.67
N GLU A 18 -4.49 27.68 2.69
CA GLU A 18 -4.03 28.69 3.66
C GLU A 18 -2.94 28.15 4.61
N ASP A 19 -2.80 26.84 4.74
CA ASP A 19 -1.78 26.24 5.62
C ASP A 19 -0.36 26.63 5.20
N ILE A 20 -0.14 26.91 3.90
CA ILE A 20 1.17 27.36 3.40
C ILE A 20 1.60 28.72 3.95
N LYS A 21 0.64 29.51 4.48
CA LYS A 21 0.88 30.83 5.08
C LYS A 21 1.14 30.75 6.58
N LYS A 22 0.84 29.62 7.20
CA LYS A 22 1.08 29.40 8.61
C LYS A 22 2.58 29.25 8.88
N LYS A 23 3.03 29.72 10.04
CA LYS A 23 4.39 29.49 10.53
C LYS A 23 4.46 28.10 11.19
N GLU A 24 4.18 27.08 10.40
CA GLU A 24 4.13 25.67 10.81
C GLU A 24 4.99 24.83 9.87
N TYR A 25 5.28 23.61 10.25
CA TYR A 25 5.89 22.64 9.35
C TYR A 25 4.89 21.55 8.98
N LEU A 26 5.05 20.98 7.80
CA LEU A 26 4.33 19.81 7.35
C LEU A 26 5.31 18.64 7.22
N CYS A 27 5.07 17.57 7.98
CA CYS A 27 5.76 16.30 7.79
C CYS A 27 4.91 15.38 6.91
N THR A 28 5.50 14.86 5.84
CA THR A 28 4.85 13.87 4.98
C THR A 28 5.64 12.57 5.02
N ALA A 29 4.94 11.45 5.05
CA ALA A 29 5.54 10.13 4.93
C ALA A 29 4.80 9.35 3.85
N MET A 30 5.53 8.75 2.94
CA MET A 30 4.98 7.96 1.84
C MET A 30 5.91 6.79 1.54
N ASP A 31 5.32 5.69 1.06
CA ASP A 31 6.10 4.57 0.55
C ASP A 31 6.92 5.01 -0.66
N GLY A 32 8.21 4.66 -0.71
CA GLY A 32 9.10 4.99 -1.82
C GLY A 32 8.60 4.46 -3.16
N GLU A 33 7.93 3.32 -3.15
CA GLU A 33 7.30 2.69 -4.31
C GLU A 33 6.21 3.55 -4.96
N THR A 34 5.62 4.50 -4.23
CA THR A 34 4.65 5.45 -4.77
C THR A 34 5.24 6.28 -5.91
N PHE A 35 6.56 6.52 -5.86
CA PHE A 35 7.27 7.34 -6.84
C PHE A 35 7.94 6.47 -7.91
N GLY A 36 7.18 6.08 -8.92
CA GLY A 36 7.70 5.36 -10.10
C GLY A 36 7.18 3.93 -10.23
N HIS A 37 7.15 3.12 -9.14
CA HIS A 37 6.66 1.75 -9.21
C HIS A 37 5.12 1.72 -9.32
N HIS A 38 4.42 2.21 -8.31
CA HIS A 38 2.95 2.24 -8.34
C HIS A 38 2.39 3.32 -9.24
N ARG A 39 3.16 4.36 -9.53
CA ARG A 39 2.75 5.52 -10.33
C ARG A 39 3.89 6.02 -11.20
N PRO A 40 4.06 5.45 -12.39
CA PRO A 40 5.02 5.93 -13.36
C PRO A 40 4.84 7.43 -13.63
N GLY A 41 5.94 8.18 -13.60
CA GLY A 41 5.95 9.63 -13.78
C GLY A 41 5.84 10.45 -12.49
N LEU A 42 5.44 9.86 -11.35
CA LEU A 42 5.35 10.59 -10.09
C LEU A 42 6.72 10.92 -9.49
N GLU A 43 7.78 10.21 -9.90
CA GLU A 43 9.17 10.54 -9.59
C GLU A 43 9.56 11.93 -10.07
N LYS A 44 9.05 12.38 -11.23
CA LYS A 44 9.27 13.73 -11.74
C LYS A 44 8.67 14.78 -10.82
N PHE A 45 7.51 14.48 -10.23
CA PHE A 45 6.88 15.36 -9.26
C PHE A 45 7.71 15.44 -7.97
N LEU A 46 8.24 14.33 -7.47
CA LEU A 46 9.12 14.30 -6.31
C LEU A 46 10.37 15.15 -6.53
N PHE A 47 11.07 14.96 -7.67
CA PHE A 47 12.21 15.77 -8.05
C PHE A 47 11.87 17.26 -8.14
N ASN A 48 10.72 17.60 -8.70
CA ASN A 48 10.25 18.98 -8.77
C ASN A 48 10.00 19.60 -7.39
N ILE A 49 9.52 18.85 -6.43
CA ILE A 49 9.33 19.35 -5.05
C ILE A 49 10.69 19.52 -4.38
N ILE A 50 11.56 18.51 -4.44
CA ILE A 50 12.86 18.52 -3.77
C ILE A 50 13.77 19.62 -4.32
N SER A 51 13.72 19.90 -5.62
CA SER A 51 14.57 20.92 -6.26
C SER A 51 14.09 22.36 -6.05
N GLN A 52 12.94 22.58 -5.42
CA GLN A 52 12.37 23.91 -5.24
C GLN A 52 12.86 24.59 -3.95
N LYS A 53 13.07 25.91 -4.04
CA LYS A 53 13.40 26.75 -2.86
C LYS A 53 12.21 27.00 -1.95
N GLN A 54 10.97 26.83 -2.43
CA GLN A 54 9.74 27.10 -1.69
C GLN A 54 8.65 26.05 -1.99
N PRO A 55 8.01 25.45 -0.97
CA PRO A 55 8.31 25.63 0.47
C PRO A 55 9.73 25.15 0.81
N ARG A 56 10.36 25.77 1.80
CA ARG A 56 11.68 25.36 2.27
C ARG A 56 11.60 23.93 2.82
N GLN A 57 12.52 23.09 2.39
CA GLN A 57 12.68 21.75 2.91
C GLN A 57 13.79 21.74 3.96
N ILE A 58 13.56 21.00 5.00
CA ILE A 58 14.51 20.83 6.12
C ILE A 58 14.52 19.35 6.51
N PHE A 59 15.60 18.89 7.13
CA PHE A 59 15.63 17.59 7.74
C PHE A 59 14.79 17.57 9.02
N LEU A 60 14.22 16.43 9.38
CA LEU A 60 13.47 16.27 10.63
C LEU A 60 14.28 16.70 11.86
N SER A 61 15.59 16.46 11.84
CA SER A 61 16.51 16.86 12.90
C SER A 61 16.68 18.37 13.04
N GLU A 62 16.33 19.16 12.03
CA GLU A 62 16.40 20.62 12.06
C GLU A 62 15.15 21.28 12.64
N ILE A 63 14.02 20.53 12.72
CA ILE A 63 12.73 21.08 13.21
C ILE A 63 12.88 21.75 14.58
N PRO A 64 13.56 21.16 15.60
CA PRO A 64 13.69 21.79 16.91
C PRO A 64 14.44 23.14 16.88
N GLY A 65 15.25 23.40 15.85
CA GLY A 65 15.94 24.68 15.66
C GLY A 65 15.00 25.80 15.17
N TYR A 66 13.88 25.46 14.53
CA TYR A 66 12.92 26.42 14.01
C TYR A 66 11.68 26.56 14.87
N PHE A 67 11.30 25.49 15.59
CA PHE A 67 10.06 25.41 16.35
C PHE A 67 10.36 24.99 17.78
N LYS A 68 9.72 25.65 18.74
CA LYS A 68 9.80 25.22 20.15
C LYS A 68 9.04 23.92 20.33
N ILE A 69 9.58 23.04 21.14
CA ILE A 69 8.89 21.82 21.57
C ILE A 69 7.85 22.23 22.61
N GLU A 70 6.57 22.11 22.25
CA GLU A 70 5.48 22.54 23.15
C GLU A 70 4.78 21.38 23.84
N LYS A 71 4.94 20.14 23.32
CA LYS A 71 4.25 18.98 23.86
C LYS A 71 5.06 17.70 23.71
N GLU A 72 5.23 17.03 24.83
CA GLU A 72 5.68 15.65 24.86
C GLU A 72 4.52 14.71 24.54
N ILE A 73 4.73 13.76 23.65
CA ILE A 73 3.75 12.74 23.28
C ILE A 73 4.34 11.35 23.42
N SER A 74 3.53 10.40 23.87
CA SER A 74 3.87 8.98 23.83
C SER A 74 3.28 8.35 22.58
N PRO A 75 4.10 7.89 21.64
CA PRO A 75 3.61 7.22 20.44
C PRO A 75 2.84 5.95 20.79
N LEU A 76 1.75 5.70 20.10
CA LEU A 76 1.03 4.42 20.20
C LEU A 76 1.75 3.36 19.39
N GLU A 77 1.88 2.17 19.95
CA GLU A 77 2.34 1.00 19.21
C GLU A 77 1.36 0.67 18.10
N SER A 78 1.76 0.86 16.85
CA SER A 78 0.90 0.66 15.70
C SER A 78 1.71 0.38 14.44
N THR A 79 1.00 0.02 13.37
CA THR A 79 1.55 -0.12 12.02
C THR A 79 0.80 0.78 11.06
N TRP A 80 1.31 0.97 9.86
CA TRP A 80 0.59 1.69 8.79
C TRP A 80 -0.74 1.03 8.39
N ALA A 81 -0.89 -0.28 8.67
CA ALA A 81 -2.10 -1.04 8.39
C ALA A 81 -3.09 -1.05 9.57
N SER A 82 -2.76 -0.48 10.73
CA SER A 82 -3.60 -0.50 11.92
C SER A 82 -4.76 0.47 11.80
N SER A 83 -5.97 -0.01 12.07
CA SER A 83 -7.13 0.84 12.32
C SER A 83 -7.22 1.21 13.81
N GLN A 84 -8.06 2.19 14.14
CA GLN A 84 -8.35 2.52 15.53
C GLN A 84 -8.93 1.31 16.29
N GLU A 85 -9.78 0.53 15.63
CA GLU A 85 -10.38 -0.69 16.19
C GLU A 85 -9.32 -1.77 16.48
N ASP A 86 -8.30 -1.90 15.61
CA ASP A 86 -7.19 -2.84 15.83
C ASP A 86 -6.37 -2.46 17.05
N ILE A 87 -6.13 -1.16 17.25
CA ILE A 87 -5.40 -0.63 18.42
C ILE A 87 -6.19 -0.91 19.71
N GLU A 88 -7.49 -0.63 19.71
CA GLU A 88 -8.39 -0.91 20.85
C GLU A 88 -8.45 -2.40 21.20
N LYS A 89 -8.46 -3.27 20.20
CA LYS A 89 -8.42 -4.73 20.37
C LYS A 89 -7.04 -5.30 20.62
N LYS A 90 -5.98 -4.47 20.61
CA LYS A 90 -4.58 -4.89 20.77
C LYS A 90 -4.12 -5.91 19.71
N ILE A 91 -4.61 -5.76 18.49
CA ILE A 91 -4.27 -6.60 17.32
C ILE A 91 -3.63 -5.79 16.20
N GLN A 92 -3.09 -4.62 16.50
CA GLN A 92 -2.51 -3.68 15.54
C GLN A 92 -1.35 -4.26 14.71
N PHE A 93 -0.73 -5.34 15.16
CA PHE A 93 0.32 -6.05 14.42
C PHE A 93 -0.18 -7.30 13.68
N TYR A 94 -1.48 -7.41 13.45
CA TYR A 94 -2.11 -8.62 12.90
C TYR A 94 -1.48 -9.11 11.60
N SER A 95 -1.10 -8.22 10.69
CA SER A 95 -0.45 -8.58 9.42
C SER A 95 0.96 -9.17 9.58
N TRP A 96 1.61 -8.96 10.73
CA TRP A 96 2.95 -9.47 11.02
C TRP A 96 2.98 -10.51 12.14
N LYS A 97 2.01 -10.48 13.05
CA LYS A 97 1.98 -11.33 14.24
C LYS A 97 0.56 -11.73 14.62
N ASN A 98 -0.12 -12.41 13.70
CA ASN A 98 -1.45 -12.96 13.98
C ASN A 98 -1.33 -14.22 14.84
N PRO A 99 -1.90 -14.25 16.06
CA PRO A 99 -1.84 -15.41 16.93
C PRO A 99 -2.56 -16.64 16.38
N GLY A 100 -3.51 -16.46 15.46
CA GLY A 100 -4.20 -17.54 14.75
C GLY A 100 -3.46 -18.08 13.53
N ASN A 101 -2.33 -17.45 13.15
CA ASN A 101 -1.55 -17.82 11.99
C ASN A 101 -0.36 -18.71 12.36
N LYS A 102 -0.45 -20.00 12.03
CA LYS A 102 0.59 -20.99 12.37
C LYS A 102 1.94 -20.69 11.71
N VAL A 103 1.95 -20.10 10.52
CA VAL A 103 3.21 -19.72 9.84
C VAL A 103 3.87 -18.58 10.62
N HIS A 104 3.11 -17.55 11.02
CA HIS A 104 3.63 -16.48 11.88
C HIS A 104 4.19 -17.02 13.20
N GLN A 105 3.47 -17.92 13.87
CA GLN A 105 3.95 -18.51 15.13
C GLN A 105 5.34 -19.14 14.95
N LEU A 106 5.50 -19.98 13.92
CA LEU A 106 6.76 -20.66 13.63
C LEU A 106 7.88 -19.68 13.24
N GLN A 107 7.54 -18.65 12.43
CA GLN A 107 8.51 -17.61 12.07
C GLN A 107 8.99 -16.82 13.29
N TRP A 108 8.08 -16.41 14.18
CA TRP A 108 8.45 -15.68 15.40
C TRP A 108 9.22 -16.56 16.39
N GLU A 109 8.83 -17.83 16.57
CA GLU A 109 9.59 -18.79 17.39
C GLU A 109 11.01 -18.97 16.85
N PHE A 110 11.16 -19.08 15.53
CA PHE A 110 12.47 -19.20 14.91
C PHE A 110 13.30 -17.92 15.05
N LEU A 111 12.72 -16.77 14.82
CA LEU A 111 13.38 -15.49 15.04
C LEU A 111 13.89 -15.35 16.49
N TYR A 112 13.03 -15.58 17.47
CA TYR A 112 13.44 -15.54 18.88
C TYR A 112 14.51 -16.57 19.21
N TYR A 113 14.44 -17.74 18.60
CA TYR A 113 15.46 -18.78 18.76
C TYR A 113 16.84 -18.31 18.26
N VAL A 114 16.90 -17.66 17.10
CA VAL A 114 18.15 -17.11 16.53
C VAL A 114 18.66 -15.96 17.39
N LEU A 115 17.81 -15.00 17.74
CA LEU A 115 18.18 -13.85 18.55
C LEU A 115 18.73 -14.25 19.93
N ALA A 116 18.13 -15.23 20.58
CA ALA A 116 18.61 -15.74 21.87
C ALA A 116 20.02 -16.34 21.77
N ARG A 117 20.43 -16.88 20.60
CA ARG A 117 21.79 -17.39 20.37
C ARG A 117 22.75 -16.30 19.96
N ALA A 118 22.29 -15.26 19.30
CA ALA A 118 23.12 -14.13 18.90
C ALA A 118 23.43 -13.19 20.07
N LYS A 119 22.49 -12.96 21.00
CA LYS A 119 22.49 -11.92 22.03
C LYS A 119 23.79 -11.84 22.86
N ASN A 120 24.38 -12.97 23.22
CA ASN A 120 25.55 -13.02 24.11
C ASN A 120 26.85 -13.36 23.36
N ARG A 121 26.89 -13.10 22.05
CA ARG A 121 28.05 -13.40 21.21
C ARG A 121 28.57 -12.14 20.56
N LYS A 122 29.88 -11.94 20.59
CA LYS A 122 30.51 -10.89 19.78
C LYS A 122 30.45 -11.32 18.32
N LEU A 123 29.54 -10.72 17.56
CA LEU A 123 29.36 -11.07 16.16
C LEU A 123 30.38 -10.34 15.28
N PRO A 124 31.02 -11.01 14.32
CA PRO A 124 31.71 -10.34 13.23
C PRO A 124 30.77 -9.43 12.46
N GLU A 125 31.27 -8.33 11.90
CA GLU A 125 30.47 -7.35 11.16
C GLU A 125 29.68 -7.99 10.02
N THR A 126 30.25 -8.97 9.34
CA THR A 126 29.57 -9.72 8.26
C THR A 126 28.33 -10.45 8.76
N ILE A 127 28.42 -11.13 9.91
CA ILE A 127 27.28 -11.83 10.51
C ILE A 127 26.26 -10.84 11.08
N GLN A 128 26.70 -9.71 11.63
CA GLN A 128 25.78 -8.65 12.06
C GLN A 128 24.96 -8.13 10.88
N LYS A 129 25.58 -7.83 9.73
CA LYS A 129 24.89 -7.42 8.51
C LYS A 129 23.93 -8.49 7.97
N GLN A 130 24.28 -9.77 8.11
CA GLN A 130 23.36 -10.85 7.75
C GLN A 130 22.17 -10.91 8.69
N LEU A 131 22.39 -10.76 9.99
CA LEU A 131 21.32 -10.69 10.98
C LEU A 131 20.39 -9.51 10.72
N ASP A 132 20.92 -8.33 10.45
CA ASP A 132 20.13 -7.14 10.16
C ASP A 132 19.22 -7.37 8.95
N LYS A 133 19.71 -8.04 7.90
CA LYS A 133 18.87 -8.45 6.74
C LYS A 133 17.81 -9.47 7.13
N ALA A 134 18.15 -10.45 7.97
CA ALA A 134 17.20 -11.48 8.39
C ALA A 134 16.10 -10.95 9.32
N LEU A 135 16.30 -9.77 9.93
CA LEU A 135 15.31 -9.08 10.77
C LEU A 135 14.28 -8.30 9.97
N ALA A 136 14.42 -8.21 8.63
CA ALA A 136 13.43 -7.55 7.78
C ALA A 136 12.03 -8.17 7.98
N SER A 137 11.04 -7.32 8.14
CA SER A 137 9.68 -7.73 8.52
C SER A 137 8.85 -8.30 7.36
N ASP A 138 9.34 -8.18 6.12
CA ASP A 138 8.63 -8.59 4.91
C ASP A 138 8.18 -10.05 4.94
N GLN A 139 9.02 -10.95 5.45
CA GLN A 139 8.69 -12.38 5.54
C GLN A 139 7.41 -12.65 6.34
N PHE A 140 7.13 -11.86 7.37
CA PHE A 140 5.92 -11.99 8.17
C PHE A 140 4.71 -11.41 7.43
N PHE A 141 4.86 -10.22 6.86
CA PHE A 141 3.81 -9.58 6.08
C PHE A 141 3.32 -10.47 4.92
N TRP A 142 4.26 -11.04 4.16
CA TRP A 142 3.98 -11.97 3.07
C TRP A 142 3.48 -13.35 3.52
N ALA A 143 3.43 -13.61 4.81
CA ALA A 143 2.85 -14.80 5.41
C ALA A 143 1.48 -14.58 6.04
N SER A 144 0.92 -13.37 5.94
CA SER A 144 -0.35 -13.01 6.60
C SER A 144 -1.54 -13.82 6.07
N GLY A 145 -1.58 -14.09 4.75
CA GLY A 145 -2.73 -14.72 4.09
C GLY A 145 -3.98 -13.82 4.02
N GLU A 146 -3.92 -12.61 4.57
CA GLU A 146 -5.02 -11.65 4.66
C GLU A 146 -4.54 -10.24 4.28
N PRO A 147 -4.43 -9.91 3.00
CA PRO A 147 -4.52 -10.75 1.79
C PRO A 147 -3.17 -11.24 1.24
N TRP A 148 -2.06 -10.88 1.88
CA TRP A 148 -0.71 -11.02 1.33
C TRP A 148 -0.16 -12.43 1.56
N TRP A 149 0.35 -13.03 0.48
CA TRP A 149 0.95 -14.34 0.54
C TRP A 149 2.00 -14.53 -0.55
N SER A 150 3.21 -14.92 -0.15
CA SER A 150 4.28 -15.32 -1.06
C SER A 150 5.14 -16.39 -0.40
N ILE A 151 5.13 -17.60 -0.96
CA ILE A 151 5.99 -18.69 -0.51
C ILE A 151 7.47 -18.32 -0.65
N GLU A 152 7.83 -17.65 -1.74
CA GLU A 152 9.21 -17.20 -1.98
C GLU A 152 9.70 -16.26 -0.86
N MET A 153 8.90 -15.30 -0.46
CA MET A 153 9.27 -14.36 0.62
C MET A 153 9.31 -15.02 1.99
N ILE A 154 8.41 -15.97 2.24
CA ILE A 154 8.40 -16.79 3.46
C ILE A 154 9.66 -17.65 3.52
N GLU A 155 9.98 -18.35 2.43
CA GLU A 155 11.17 -19.19 2.31
C GLU A 155 12.44 -18.38 2.50
N LYS A 156 12.59 -17.29 1.75
CA LYS A 156 13.76 -16.40 1.82
C LYS A 156 14.01 -15.89 3.24
N GLY A 157 12.96 -15.47 3.95
CA GLY A 157 13.08 -15.00 5.32
C GLY A 157 13.51 -16.11 6.29
N ALA A 158 12.90 -17.28 6.18
CA ALA A 158 13.26 -18.45 6.99
C ALA A 158 14.71 -18.92 6.68
N TRP A 159 15.11 -18.89 5.42
CA TRP A 159 16.48 -19.21 5.01
C TRP A 159 17.51 -18.24 5.57
N LEU A 160 17.24 -16.94 5.50
CA LEU A 160 18.14 -15.92 6.06
C LEU A 160 18.37 -16.14 7.57
N LEU A 161 17.30 -16.44 8.31
CA LEU A 161 17.41 -16.78 9.74
C LEU A 161 18.24 -18.04 9.97
N PHE A 162 18.05 -19.07 9.13
CA PHE A 162 18.83 -20.31 9.22
C PHE A 162 20.30 -20.09 8.87
N ASP A 163 20.58 -19.29 7.85
CA ASP A 163 21.94 -18.94 7.43
C ASP A 163 22.69 -18.17 8.51
N VAL A 164 22.04 -17.19 9.15
CA VAL A 164 22.58 -16.50 10.33
C VAL A 164 22.90 -17.50 11.44
N LEU A 165 21.94 -18.36 11.79
CA LEU A 165 22.10 -19.32 12.89
C LEU A 165 23.34 -20.19 12.69
N ARG A 166 23.51 -20.79 11.51
CA ARG A 166 24.64 -21.68 11.21
C ARG A 166 25.98 -20.96 11.14
N SER A 167 25.96 -19.64 10.92
CA SER A 167 27.14 -18.78 10.86
C SER A 167 27.56 -18.23 12.22
N LEU A 168 26.72 -18.39 13.27
CA LEU A 168 27.04 -17.88 14.61
C LEU A 168 28.31 -18.54 15.19
N PRO A 169 29.22 -17.75 15.79
CA PRO A 169 30.39 -18.30 16.47
C PRO A 169 29.99 -19.32 17.54
N LYS A 170 30.72 -20.45 17.63
CA LYS A 170 30.50 -21.49 18.66
C LYS A 170 29.09 -22.08 18.69
N ILE A 171 28.36 -22.08 17.58
CA ILE A 171 27.08 -22.78 17.44
C ILE A 171 27.35 -24.30 17.38
N ASN A 172 26.53 -25.11 18.04
CA ASN A 172 26.70 -26.54 18.05
C ASN A 172 25.72 -27.24 17.08
N LYS A 173 25.99 -28.50 16.75
CA LYS A 173 25.21 -29.32 15.83
C LYS A 173 23.73 -29.47 16.27
N LYS A 174 23.46 -29.54 17.58
CA LYS A 174 22.09 -29.68 18.13
C LYS A 174 21.28 -28.41 17.89
N GLU A 175 21.93 -27.24 18.06
CA GLU A 175 21.28 -25.95 17.80
C GLU A 175 21.00 -25.78 16.31
N ILE A 176 21.93 -26.17 15.43
CA ILE A 176 21.74 -26.13 13.98
C ILE A 176 20.57 -27.04 13.56
N LYS A 177 20.54 -28.29 14.04
CA LYS A 177 19.43 -29.21 13.77
C LYS A 177 18.07 -28.68 14.22
N ARG A 178 18.03 -27.92 15.32
CA ARG A 178 16.78 -27.29 15.77
C ARG A 178 16.36 -26.14 14.84
N GLY A 179 17.31 -25.33 14.37
CA GLY A 179 17.03 -24.29 13.38
C GLY A 179 16.55 -24.87 12.04
N GLU A 180 17.19 -25.96 11.60
CA GLU A 180 16.75 -26.69 10.40
C GLU A 180 15.33 -27.23 10.52
N ARG A 181 14.92 -27.67 11.72
CA ARG A 181 13.53 -28.08 11.97
C ARG A 181 12.58 -26.90 11.82
N TYR A 182 12.87 -25.74 12.42
CA TYR A 182 12.03 -24.55 12.25
C TYR A 182 11.90 -24.16 10.78
N TYR A 183 13.00 -24.13 10.04
CA TYR A 183 12.99 -23.86 8.60
C TYR A 183 12.05 -24.80 7.84
N ARG A 184 12.20 -26.12 8.04
CA ARG A 184 11.33 -27.13 7.41
C ARG A 184 9.87 -27.01 7.82
N ASP A 185 9.58 -26.77 9.10
CA ASP A 185 8.22 -26.69 9.62
C ASP A 185 7.50 -25.44 9.07
N ILE A 186 8.20 -24.31 8.92
CA ILE A 186 7.69 -23.10 8.26
C ILE A 186 7.29 -23.43 6.83
N LEU A 187 8.20 -24.02 6.04
CA LEU A 187 7.95 -24.33 4.64
C LEU A 187 6.87 -25.39 4.47
N ALA A 188 6.91 -26.46 5.23
CA ALA A 188 5.90 -27.51 5.17
C ALA A 188 4.51 -26.95 5.45
N THR A 189 4.39 -26.08 6.47
CA THR A 189 3.12 -25.42 6.82
C THR A 189 2.65 -24.49 5.71
N ALA A 190 3.55 -23.66 5.16
CA ALA A 190 3.23 -22.73 4.09
C ALA A 190 2.80 -23.45 2.79
N PHE A 191 3.52 -24.46 2.36
CA PHE A 191 3.15 -25.28 1.21
C PHE A 191 1.82 -26.00 1.40
N TRP A 192 1.59 -26.55 2.60
CA TRP A 192 0.31 -27.19 2.90
C TRP A 192 -0.85 -26.19 2.82
N TRP A 193 -0.70 -24.98 3.37
CA TRP A 193 -1.72 -23.94 3.31
C TRP A 193 -2.06 -23.55 1.87
N GLN A 194 -1.03 -23.44 1.03
CA GLN A 194 -1.24 -23.09 -0.38
C GLN A 194 -1.96 -24.22 -1.13
N ARG A 195 -1.50 -25.46 -0.97
CA ARG A 195 -2.08 -26.62 -1.69
C ARG A 195 -3.46 -27.00 -1.21
N SER A 196 -3.77 -26.84 0.07
CA SER A 196 -5.10 -27.11 0.64
C SER A 196 -6.15 -26.06 0.27
N GLY A 197 -5.77 -24.99 -0.42
CA GLY A 197 -6.69 -23.86 -0.70
C GLY A 197 -6.96 -22.94 0.48
N LYS A 198 -6.33 -23.18 1.65
CA LYS A 198 -6.54 -22.38 2.85
C LYS A 198 -6.27 -20.89 2.62
N ILE A 199 -5.23 -20.57 1.84
CA ILE A 199 -4.90 -19.18 1.51
C ILE A 199 -6.03 -18.52 0.72
N GLY A 200 -6.63 -19.22 -0.25
CA GLY A 200 -7.78 -18.70 -0.99
C GLY A 200 -8.98 -18.40 -0.09
N LEU A 201 -9.24 -19.26 0.91
CA LEU A 201 -10.28 -19.05 1.90
C LEU A 201 -9.99 -17.85 2.81
N MET A 202 -8.76 -17.71 3.30
CA MET A 202 -8.34 -16.57 4.12
C MET A 202 -8.47 -15.25 3.35
N ALA A 203 -7.96 -15.20 2.12
CA ALA A 203 -8.06 -14.02 1.26
C ALA A 203 -9.52 -13.68 0.91
N LYS A 204 -10.38 -14.68 0.73
CA LYS A 204 -11.83 -14.48 0.52
C LYS A 204 -12.47 -13.87 1.77
N LYS A 205 -12.24 -14.45 2.94
CA LYS A 205 -12.76 -13.96 4.22
C LYS A 205 -12.31 -12.52 4.50
N TYR A 206 -11.04 -12.21 4.25
CA TYR A 206 -10.53 -10.85 4.39
C TYR A 206 -11.27 -9.86 3.47
N ARG A 207 -11.47 -10.22 2.20
CA ARG A 207 -12.23 -9.38 1.26
C ARG A 207 -13.67 -9.17 1.69
N GLU A 208 -14.32 -10.18 2.24
CA GLU A 208 -15.68 -10.10 2.76
C GLU A 208 -15.78 -9.25 4.03
N SER A 209 -14.76 -9.26 4.88
CA SER A 209 -14.71 -8.42 6.10
C SER A 209 -14.46 -6.94 5.81
N CYS A 210 -13.98 -6.59 4.63
CA CYS A 210 -13.85 -5.19 4.24
C CYS A 210 -15.24 -4.55 4.17
N LYS A 211 -15.46 -3.42 4.86
CA LYS A 211 -16.74 -2.68 4.91
C LYS A 211 -17.34 -2.38 3.54
N ILE A 212 -16.51 -2.28 2.51
CA ILE A 212 -16.91 -2.12 1.11
C ILE A 212 -16.10 -3.12 0.29
N PRO A 213 -16.74 -4.11 -0.36
CA PRO A 213 -16.07 -5.04 -1.26
C PRO A 213 -15.25 -4.30 -2.32
N PHE A 214 -14.09 -4.85 -2.69
CA PHE A 214 -13.21 -4.16 -3.65
C PHE A 214 -13.91 -3.81 -4.96
N LYS A 215 -14.78 -4.69 -5.46
CA LYS A 215 -15.59 -4.44 -6.67
C LYS A 215 -16.53 -3.24 -6.55
N GLU A 216 -16.91 -2.87 -5.34
CA GLU A 216 -17.80 -1.75 -5.04
C GLU A 216 -17.04 -0.50 -4.60
N ARG A 217 -15.73 -0.63 -4.34
CA ARG A 217 -14.89 0.51 -3.98
C ARG A 217 -14.65 1.40 -5.18
N THR A 218 -14.70 2.68 -4.92
CA THR A 218 -14.23 3.70 -5.85
C THR A 218 -12.89 4.25 -5.36
N LEU A 219 -12.08 4.80 -6.26
CA LEU A 219 -10.81 5.44 -5.91
C LEU A 219 -10.97 6.67 -5.01
N GLU A 220 -12.19 7.22 -4.92
CA GLU A 220 -12.53 8.31 -4.04
C GLU A 220 -13.65 7.90 -3.07
N SER A 221 -13.33 7.05 -2.11
CA SER A 221 -14.20 6.71 -0.97
C SER A 221 -15.57 6.11 -1.29
N GLY A 222 -15.67 5.27 -2.31
CA GLY A 222 -16.88 4.50 -2.56
C GLY A 222 -18.05 5.29 -3.17
N LYS A 223 -17.76 6.28 -4.03
CA LYS A 223 -18.78 7.08 -4.73
C LYS A 223 -19.01 6.56 -6.14
N PRO A 224 -20.12 5.83 -6.42
CA PRO A 224 -20.41 5.25 -7.74
C PRO A 224 -20.46 6.29 -8.85
N GLU A 225 -20.90 7.50 -8.53
CA GLU A 225 -20.99 8.63 -9.45
C GLU A 225 -19.62 9.05 -10.01
N VAL A 226 -18.56 8.92 -9.22
CA VAL A 226 -17.19 9.23 -9.64
C VAL A 226 -16.71 8.24 -10.69
N TYR A 227 -16.96 6.95 -10.45
CA TYR A 227 -16.67 5.90 -11.43
C TYR A 227 -17.41 6.11 -12.72
N ALA A 228 -18.70 6.38 -12.65
CA ALA A 228 -19.52 6.62 -13.84
C ALA A 228 -18.98 7.81 -14.65
N ALA A 229 -18.55 8.90 -13.99
CA ALA A 229 -17.94 10.05 -14.65
C ALA A 229 -16.63 9.67 -15.36
N PHE A 230 -15.79 8.88 -14.72
CA PHE A 230 -14.49 8.46 -15.28
C PHE A 230 -14.69 7.52 -16.47
N ILE A 231 -15.51 6.48 -16.34
CA ILE A 231 -15.82 5.53 -17.42
C ILE A 231 -16.39 6.28 -18.63
N LYS A 232 -17.39 7.13 -18.44
CA LYS A 232 -17.99 7.90 -19.53
C LYS A 232 -17.00 8.83 -20.23
N THR A 233 -16.07 9.40 -19.48
CA THR A 233 -15.04 10.25 -20.07
C THR A 233 -14.04 9.45 -20.87
N MET A 234 -13.63 8.28 -20.37
CA MET A 234 -12.73 7.36 -21.09
C MET A 234 -13.39 6.80 -22.37
N GLU A 235 -14.67 6.41 -22.31
CA GLU A 235 -15.43 5.98 -23.48
C GLU A 235 -15.47 7.06 -24.56
N ARG A 236 -15.68 8.32 -24.16
CA ARG A 236 -15.62 9.44 -25.09
C ARG A 236 -14.24 9.60 -25.72
N LYS A 237 -13.18 9.54 -24.91
CA LYS A 237 -11.80 9.60 -25.39
C LYS A 237 -11.44 8.45 -26.33
N MET A 238 -11.93 7.26 -26.04
CA MET A 238 -11.80 6.10 -26.91
C MET A 238 -12.43 6.36 -28.28
N LYS A 239 -13.66 6.87 -28.31
CA LYS A 239 -14.38 7.19 -29.56
C LYS A 239 -13.70 8.32 -30.34
N GLU A 240 -13.23 9.36 -29.64
CA GLU A 240 -12.47 10.45 -30.26
C GLU A 240 -11.17 9.95 -30.91
N ALA A 241 -10.41 9.11 -30.22
CA ALA A 241 -9.19 8.52 -30.73
C ALA A 241 -9.46 7.63 -31.97
N ALA A 242 -10.48 6.78 -31.91
CA ALA A 242 -10.88 5.92 -33.03
C ALA A 242 -11.33 6.74 -34.26
N LYS A 243 -12.13 7.80 -34.04
CA LYS A 243 -12.54 8.72 -35.11
C LYS A 243 -11.34 9.38 -35.80
N ASN A 244 -10.32 9.70 -35.02
CA ASN A 244 -9.07 10.31 -35.52
C ASN A 244 -8.06 9.28 -36.05
N LYS A 245 -8.47 8.00 -36.21
CA LYS A 245 -7.65 6.87 -36.65
C LYS A 245 -6.40 6.62 -35.80
N ASN A 246 -6.42 7.08 -34.52
CA ASN A 246 -5.38 6.77 -33.54
C ASN A 246 -5.79 5.51 -32.77
N PHE A 247 -5.57 4.36 -33.40
CA PHE A 247 -6.07 3.09 -32.88
C PHE A 247 -5.32 2.65 -31.64
N GLU A 248 -4.03 2.91 -31.52
CA GLU A 248 -3.23 2.61 -30.31
C GLU A 248 -3.79 3.34 -29.09
N ARG A 249 -4.14 4.62 -29.27
CA ARG A 249 -4.74 5.41 -28.21
C ARG A 249 -6.18 4.95 -27.89
N ALA A 250 -6.93 4.54 -28.87
CA ALA A 250 -8.28 3.96 -28.67
C ALA A 250 -8.20 2.66 -27.85
N ILE A 251 -7.20 1.80 -28.11
CA ILE A 251 -6.95 0.57 -27.35
C ILE A 251 -6.61 0.89 -25.90
N LEU A 252 -5.72 1.85 -25.63
CA LEU A 252 -5.39 2.27 -24.27
C LEU A 252 -6.64 2.72 -23.48
N TRP A 253 -7.52 3.49 -24.11
CA TRP A 253 -8.77 3.91 -23.49
C TRP A 253 -9.76 2.75 -23.28
N ARG A 254 -9.86 1.82 -24.23
CA ARG A 254 -10.67 0.60 -24.09
C ARG A 254 -10.21 -0.20 -22.87
N ASP A 255 -8.91 -0.40 -22.74
CA ASP A 255 -8.32 -1.18 -21.66
C ASP A 255 -8.49 -0.47 -20.32
N ALA A 256 -8.39 0.87 -20.28
CA ALA A 256 -8.67 1.67 -19.10
C ALA A 256 -10.13 1.55 -18.64
N VAL A 257 -11.10 1.58 -19.58
CA VAL A 257 -12.52 1.34 -19.30
C VAL A 257 -12.72 -0.06 -18.71
N TRP A 258 -12.17 -1.09 -19.36
CA TRP A 258 -12.26 -2.47 -18.90
C TRP A 258 -11.71 -2.65 -17.47
N LYS A 259 -10.56 -2.05 -17.17
CA LYS A 259 -9.93 -2.08 -15.83
C LYS A 259 -10.84 -1.47 -14.76
N LEU A 260 -11.50 -0.35 -15.05
CA LEU A 260 -12.44 0.28 -14.10
C LEU A 260 -13.75 -0.50 -13.96
N GLU A 261 -14.25 -1.13 -15.01
CA GLU A 261 -15.47 -1.91 -14.96
C GLU A 261 -15.29 -3.23 -14.22
N THR A 262 -14.21 -3.94 -14.50
CA THR A 262 -13.92 -5.25 -13.89
C THR A 262 -13.44 -5.13 -12.44
N LYS A 263 -12.70 -4.06 -12.11
CA LYS A 263 -12.16 -3.81 -10.76
C LYS A 263 -11.43 -5.04 -10.18
N ASN A 264 -10.67 -5.72 -11.02
CA ASN A 264 -9.96 -6.92 -10.60
C ASN A 264 -8.74 -6.60 -9.72
N ASP A 265 -8.07 -5.50 -10.03
CA ASP A 265 -6.89 -5.03 -9.32
C ASP A 265 -6.97 -3.52 -9.04
N ILE A 266 -6.56 -3.12 -7.82
CA ILE A 266 -6.60 -1.70 -7.43
C ILE A 266 -5.59 -0.88 -8.21
N TYR A 267 -4.41 -1.44 -8.52
CA TYR A 267 -3.37 -0.74 -9.27
C TYR A 267 -3.79 -0.52 -10.71
N ASP A 268 -4.46 -1.49 -11.32
CA ASP A 268 -5.07 -1.34 -12.63
C ASP A 268 -6.07 -0.18 -12.68
N ALA A 269 -6.92 -0.08 -11.66
CA ALA A 269 -7.87 1.04 -11.54
C ALA A 269 -7.15 2.39 -11.35
N ILE A 270 -6.08 2.42 -10.54
CA ILE A 270 -5.25 3.60 -10.36
C ILE A 270 -4.60 4.03 -11.68
N HIS A 271 -3.99 3.11 -12.41
CA HIS A 271 -3.36 3.40 -13.71
C HIS A 271 -4.35 3.93 -14.74
N ALA A 272 -5.57 3.35 -14.78
CA ALA A 272 -6.64 3.84 -15.67
C ALA A 272 -7.03 5.29 -15.35
N VAL A 273 -7.18 5.62 -14.07
CA VAL A 273 -7.49 7.01 -13.64
C VAL A 273 -6.32 7.94 -13.89
N ASP A 274 -5.10 7.46 -13.74
CA ASP A 274 -3.90 8.23 -14.00
C ASP A 274 -3.79 8.61 -15.48
N LEU A 275 -4.07 7.67 -16.37
CA LEU A 275 -4.17 7.95 -17.81
C LEU A 275 -5.23 9.03 -18.11
N LEU A 276 -6.39 8.95 -17.46
CA LEU A 276 -7.44 9.95 -17.62
C LEU A 276 -6.99 11.36 -17.20
N ARG A 277 -6.31 11.44 -16.08
CA ARG A 277 -5.83 12.73 -15.52
C ARG A 277 -4.70 13.37 -16.34
N GLU A 278 -3.97 12.59 -17.10
CA GLU A 278 -2.97 13.12 -18.04
C GLU A 278 -3.61 13.94 -19.16
N GLU A 279 -4.78 13.53 -19.64
CA GLU A 279 -5.42 14.14 -20.80
C GLU A 279 -6.61 15.04 -20.48
N VAL A 280 -7.23 14.85 -19.31
CA VAL A 280 -8.44 15.58 -18.95
C VAL A 280 -8.16 16.47 -17.74
N PRO A 281 -8.25 17.80 -17.90
CA PRO A 281 -8.05 18.73 -16.80
C PRO A 281 -8.99 18.46 -15.62
N ASP A 282 -8.48 18.54 -14.40
CA ASP A 282 -9.22 18.32 -13.15
C ASP A 282 -10.54 19.11 -13.06
N VAL A 283 -10.56 20.34 -13.59
CA VAL A 283 -11.75 21.18 -13.59
C VAL A 283 -12.89 20.52 -14.39
N ILE A 284 -12.57 19.88 -15.49
CA ILE A 284 -13.55 19.16 -16.32
C ILE A 284 -14.02 17.90 -15.59
N LEU A 285 -13.10 17.14 -15.00
CA LEU A 285 -13.45 15.94 -14.22
C LEU A 285 -14.37 16.29 -13.05
N ARG A 286 -14.09 17.36 -12.33
CA ARG A 286 -14.96 17.83 -11.21
C ARG A 286 -16.34 18.18 -11.66
N LYS A 287 -16.49 18.96 -12.75
CA LYS A 287 -17.80 19.30 -13.31
C LYS A 287 -18.61 18.05 -13.69
N LEU A 288 -17.93 17.06 -14.25
CA LEU A 288 -18.57 15.77 -14.58
C LEU A 288 -18.96 15.00 -13.32
N MET A 289 -18.09 14.94 -12.31
CA MET A 289 -18.39 14.29 -11.04
C MET A 289 -19.59 14.95 -10.35
N ASP A 290 -19.65 16.27 -10.29
CA ASP A 290 -20.79 17.01 -9.71
C ASP A 290 -22.09 16.72 -10.48
N LYS A 291 -22.05 16.72 -11.81
CA LYS A 291 -23.18 16.33 -12.65
C LYS A 291 -23.70 14.92 -12.34
N TYR A 292 -22.82 13.93 -12.24
CA TYR A 292 -23.21 12.57 -11.90
C TYR A 292 -23.67 12.43 -10.46
N LYS A 293 -23.10 13.17 -9.52
CA LYS A 293 -23.53 13.22 -8.14
C LYS A 293 -24.99 13.69 -8.02
N GLU A 294 -25.36 14.73 -8.74
CA GLU A 294 -26.76 15.22 -8.80
C GLU A 294 -27.68 14.19 -9.47
N LYS A 295 -27.24 13.54 -10.54
CA LYS A 295 -28.01 12.48 -11.19
C LYS A 295 -28.27 11.31 -10.23
N TYR A 296 -27.26 10.84 -9.49
CA TYR A 296 -27.42 9.74 -8.53
C TYR A 296 -28.28 10.12 -7.33
N LYS A 297 -28.26 11.37 -6.88
CA LYS A 297 -29.15 11.86 -5.83
C LYS A 297 -30.63 11.75 -6.29
N LYS A 298 -30.93 12.15 -7.51
CA LYS A 298 -32.29 12.04 -8.10
C LYS A 298 -32.76 10.60 -8.20
N ILE A 299 -31.91 9.70 -8.63
CA ILE A 299 -32.24 8.26 -8.70
C ILE A 299 -32.54 7.70 -7.29
N LYS A 300 -31.75 8.05 -6.28
CA LYS A 300 -31.97 7.62 -4.88
C LYS A 300 -33.24 8.22 -4.26
N SER A 301 -33.66 9.41 -4.69
CA SER A 301 -34.89 10.05 -4.21
C SER A 301 -36.16 9.59 -4.92
N GLY A 302 -36.10 8.63 -5.86
CA GLY A 302 -37.24 8.11 -6.59
C GLY A 302 -37.87 9.08 -7.59
N GLN A 303 -37.21 10.20 -7.91
CA GLN A 303 -37.69 11.13 -8.92
C GLN A 303 -37.40 10.60 -10.33
N PRO A 304 -38.40 10.54 -11.24
CA PRO A 304 -38.19 10.08 -12.60
C PRO A 304 -37.23 11.01 -13.36
N GLU A 305 -36.37 10.40 -14.18
CA GLU A 305 -35.52 11.15 -15.12
C GLU A 305 -36.41 11.96 -16.07
N THR A 306 -36.42 13.29 -15.95
CA THR A 306 -36.97 14.14 -17.02
C THR A 306 -36.05 14.01 -18.23
N ARG A 307 -36.42 13.13 -19.17
CA ARG A 307 -35.84 13.13 -20.51
C ARG A 307 -36.13 14.47 -21.13
N ARG A 308 -35.13 15.33 -21.24
CA ARG A 308 -35.17 16.41 -22.21
C ARG A 308 -34.90 15.77 -23.57
N ILE A 309 -35.94 15.80 -24.40
CA ILE A 309 -35.93 15.51 -25.84
C ILE A 309 -34.94 16.47 -26.52
#